data_7d8f7d493c137d28b1377e571c987894
#
_entry.id   7d8f7d493c137d28b1377e571c987894
#
_cell.length_a   1.000
_cell.length_b   1.000
_cell.length_c   1.000
_cell.angle_alpha   90.00
_cell.angle_beta   90.00
_cell.angle_gamma   90.00
#
_symmetry.space_group_name_H-M   'P 1'
#
loop_
_entity.id
_entity.type
_entity.pdbx_description
1 polymer ?
#
loop_
_entity_poly.entity_id
_entity_poly.type
_entity_poly.pdbx_seq_one_letter_code
_entity_poly.pdbx_strand_id
1 'polypeptide(L)'
;GKLFLTWLLAATMVLTLLPVSMLAMDAPDEAAEDGEAVLAPVAGVEEEEAAPVEAVPMLLATPAAADTPIAVPTDKLFFDKANGVITGIDADWLAENKDKPLSVTIPAEINGTPVTSIGQNAFKAKNAGLKNHPQVAAVDFSNATNLEKIDNQAFMHSPVASVDLSNTQVTVIGKFAFGDCKSLETFIFSNTLTSLGNLDGASVFTDCRSLKVMRLAGSPEGVVFELPEGLTTIGYQCFK
;
A
#
# COMPACT_ATOMS: atom_id res chain seq x y z
N GLY A 1 -57.28 -7.17 12.00
CA GLY A 1 -57.29 -6.09 13.03
C GLY A 1 -55.98 -6.00 13.72
N LYS A 2 -55.37 -4.87 13.71
CA LYS A 2 -54.59 -4.07 14.66
C LYS A 2 -53.46 -3.35 13.92
N LEU A 3 -53.74 -2.06 13.75
CA LEU A 3 -52.79 -1.00 13.47
C LEU A 3 -51.68 -0.98 14.54
N PHE A 4 -50.42 -0.76 14.14
CA PHE A 4 -49.42 -0.11 14.97
C PHE A 4 -48.73 0.99 14.18
N LEU A 5 -48.92 2.06 14.54
CA LEU A 5 -48.63 3.45 14.62
C LEU A 5 -47.12 3.73 14.41
N THR A 6 -46.86 4.51 13.39
CA THR A 6 -45.65 5.25 13.08
C THR A 6 -45.24 6.19 14.18
N TRP A 7 -43.96 6.18 14.59
CA TRP A 7 -43.35 7.32 15.28
C TRP A 7 -42.14 7.80 14.47
N LEU A 8 -42.38 8.94 13.83
CA LEU A 8 -41.37 9.77 13.22
C LEU A 8 -40.78 10.66 14.31
N LEU A 9 -39.51 10.56 14.66
CA LEU A 9 -38.83 11.53 15.49
C LEU A 9 -37.73 12.18 14.65
N ALA A 10 -38.02 13.36 14.12
CA ALA A 10 -37.05 14.27 13.58
C ALA A 10 -36.34 14.98 14.73
N ALA A 11 -35.06 14.72 14.93
CA ALA A 11 -34.22 15.51 15.81
C ALA A 11 -33.43 16.51 14.95
N THR A 12 -33.94 17.74 14.87
CA THR A 12 -33.21 18.90 14.35
C THR A 12 -32.18 19.32 15.38
N MET A 13 -30.89 19.07 15.11
CA MET A 13 -29.82 19.59 15.97
C MET A 13 -29.38 20.96 15.43
N VAL A 14 -29.79 21.99 16.14
CA VAL A 14 -29.35 23.38 15.92
C VAL A 14 -27.93 23.52 16.44
N LEU A 15 -26.97 23.71 15.53
CA LEU A 15 -25.60 24.03 15.87
C LEU A 15 -25.49 25.54 16.13
N THR A 16 -25.40 25.94 17.39
CA THR A 16 -25.14 27.33 17.81
C THR A 16 -23.63 27.61 17.70
N LEU A 17 -23.29 28.54 16.81
CA LEU A 17 -21.98 29.17 16.71
C LEU A 17 -21.73 30.05 17.94
N LEU A 18 -20.69 29.77 18.73
CA LEU A 18 -20.13 30.68 19.71
C LEU A 18 -18.87 31.35 19.15
N PRO A 19 -18.74 32.67 19.29
CA PRO A 19 -17.53 33.37 18.86
C PRO A 19 -16.39 33.18 19.87
N VAL A 20 -15.21 32.82 19.35
CA VAL A 20 -13.98 32.77 20.14
C VAL A 20 -13.46 34.19 20.30
N SER A 21 -13.50 34.69 21.50
CA SER A 21 -12.90 35.97 21.90
C SER A 21 -11.38 35.87 21.92
N MET A 22 -10.74 36.83 21.27
CA MET A 22 -9.30 37.11 21.36
C MET A 22 -8.92 37.31 22.84
N LEU A 23 -7.90 36.59 23.27
CA LEU A 23 -7.10 36.96 24.44
C LEU A 23 -5.74 37.43 23.92
N ALA A 24 -5.57 38.74 23.90
CA ALA A 24 -4.24 39.36 23.77
C ALA A 24 -3.48 39.17 25.07
N MET A 25 -2.28 38.62 25.01
CA MET A 25 -1.32 38.73 26.10
C MET A 25 -0.15 39.59 25.65
N ASP A 26 0.07 40.62 26.44
CA ASP A 26 1.12 41.64 26.42
C ASP A 26 2.53 41.04 26.23
N ALA A 27 3.33 41.71 25.39
CA ALA A 27 4.76 41.57 25.34
C ALA A 27 5.39 42.77 26.06
N PRO A 28 6.45 42.63 26.85
CA PRO A 28 7.21 43.75 27.33
C PRO A 28 8.24 44.19 26.30
N ASP A 29 8.29 45.50 26.20
CA ASP A 29 9.20 46.40 25.52
C ASP A 29 10.64 46.26 26.05
N GLU A 30 11.63 46.15 25.17
CA GLU A 30 12.97 46.63 25.44
C GLU A 30 13.71 47.10 24.19
N ALA A 31 14.18 48.29 24.31
CA ALA A 31 14.81 49.34 23.58
C ALA A 31 15.84 48.98 22.49
N ALA A 32 15.73 49.81 21.47
CA ALA A 32 16.69 50.38 20.55
C ALA A 32 18.20 50.21 20.77
N GLU A 33 18.93 49.85 19.72
CA GLU A 33 20.16 50.55 19.36
C GLU A 33 20.35 50.69 17.84
N ASP A 34 20.67 51.91 17.43
CA ASP A 34 20.93 52.37 16.08
C ASP A 34 22.16 51.71 15.45
N GLY A 35 22.06 51.32 14.21
CA GLY A 35 23.19 50.88 13.39
C GLY A 35 22.91 51.12 11.91
N GLU A 36 23.08 52.39 11.50
CA GLU A 36 23.02 52.85 10.09
C GLU A 36 24.22 52.28 9.31
N ALA A 37 24.00 51.24 8.49
CA ALA A 37 24.98 50.77 7.52
C ALA A 37 24.60 51.22 6.14
N VAL A 38 25.35 52.20 5.65
CA VAL A 38 25.30 52.76 4.29
C VAL A 38 25.68 51.67 3.30
N LEU A 39 24.74 51.28 2.42
CA LEU A 39 24.98 50.40 1.29
C LEU A 39 25.49 51.22 0.11
N ALA A 40 26.74 51.04 -0.27
CA ALA A 40 27.29 51.45 -1.54
C ALA A 40 26.76 50.57 -2.68
N PRO A 41 26.53 51.14 -3.90
CA PRO A 41 26.05 50.34 -5.02
C PRO A 41 27.18 49.49 -5.61
N VAL A 42 26.99 48.18 -5.64
CA VAL A 42 27.85 47.26 -6.39
C VAL A 42 27.38 47.25 -7.84
N ALA A 43 28.25 47.72 -8.70
CA ALA A 43 28.07 47.69 -10.15
C ALA A 43 28.31 46.26 -10.69
N GLY A 44 27.47 45.87 -11.65
CA GLY A 44 27.83 44.95 -12.73
C GLY A 44 28.00 43.50 -12.34
N VAL A 45 26.93 42.72 -12.34
CA VAL A 45 27.00 41.27 -12.62
C VAL A 45 26.51 41.08 -14.05
N GLU A 46 27.45 40.75 -14.92
CA GLU A 46 27.15 40.36 -16.31
C GLU A 46 26.29 39.08 -16.26
N GLU A 47 25.18 39.12 -16.98
CA GLU A 47 24.29 38.00 -17.22
C GLU A 47 25.06 36.99 -18.08
N GLU A 48 25.66 35.99 -17.48
CA GLU A 48 26.24 34.82 -18.18
C GLU A 48 25.08 33.98 -18.68
N GLU A 49 24.84 34.03 -19.99
CA GLU A 49 23.87 33.24 -20.73
C GLU A 49 24.17 31.75 -20.51
N ALA A 50 23.34 31.11 -19.66
CA ALA A 50 23.44 29.68 -19.36
C ALA A 50 23.18 28.89 -20.63
N ALA A 51 24.22 28.26 -21.17
CA ALA A 51 24.13 27.27 -22.24
C ALA A 51 23.08 26.21 -21.91
N PRO A 52 22.30 25.70 -22.89
CA PRO A 52 21.30 24.64 -22.62
C PRO A 52 22.00 23.40 -22.08
N VAL A 53 21.64 23.04 -20.87
CA VAL A 53 22.07 21.77 -20.27
C VAL A 53 21.42 20.67 -21.07
N GLU A 54 22.19 20.00 -21.94
CA GLU A 54 21.75 18.78 -22.58
C GLU A 54 21.25 17.82 -21.49
N ALA A 55 19.99 17.41 -21.60
CA ALA A 55 19.39 16.39 -20.75
C ALA A 55 20.17 15.09 -20.96
N VAL A 56 21.12 14.82 -20.08
CA VAL A 56 21.75 13.52 -19.99
C VAL A 56 20.62 12.52 -19.73
N PRO A 57 20.36 11.56 -20.62
CA PRO A 57 19.40 10.52 -20.32
C PRO A 57 19.91 9.82 -19.06
N MET A 58 19.15 9.95 -17.97
CA MET A 58 19.39 9.21 -16.75
C MET A 58 19.31 7.73 -17.13
N LEU A 59 20.46 7.15 -17.41
CA LEU A 59 20.61 5.73 -17.65
C LEU A 59 20.11 5.06 -16.36
N LEU A 60 18.84 4.61 -16.43
CA LEU A 60 18.27 3.79 -15.37
C LEU A 60 19.23 2.62 -15.23
N ALA A 61 20.02 2.63 -14.17
CA ALA A 61 20.92 1.53 -13.87
C ALA A 61 20.06 0.26 -13.89
N THR A 62 20.22 -0.55 -14.93
CA THR A 62 19.64 -1.89 -14.95
C THR A 62 20.13 -2.56 -13.67
N PRO A 63 19.22 -2.98 -12.76
CA PRO A 63 19.65 -3.75 -11.60
C PRO A 63 20.48 -4.92 -12.14
N ALA A 64 21.66 -5.14 -11.52
CA ALA A 64 22.51 -6.27 -11.80
C ALA A 64 21.59 -7.50 -11.87
N ALA A 65 21.73 -8.33 -12.92
CA ALA A 65 20.84 -9.40 -13.31
C ALA A 65 20.30 -10.18 -12.09
N ALA A 66 19.23 -9.67 -11.50
CA ALA A 66 18.43 -10.41 -10.56
C ALA A 66 17.83 -11.56 -11.38
N ASP A 67 18.01 -12.79 -10.92
CA ASP A 67 17.44 -13.96 -11.57
C ASP A 67 15.98 -13.67 -11.92
N THR A 68 15.62 -13.79 -13.18
CA THR A 68 14.23 -13.58 -13.63
C THR A 68 13.32 -14.48 -12.81
N PRO A 69 12.29 -13.96 -12.16
CA PRO A 69 11.40 -14.78 -11.34
C PRO A 69 10.77 -15.91 -12.16
N ILE A 70 10.74 -17.10 -11.58
CA ILE A 70 10.13 -18.29 -12.21
C ILE A 70 8.62 -18.20 -12.03
N ALA A 71 7.89 -18.28 -13.14
CA ALA A 71 6.42 -18.28 -13.09
C ALA A 71 5.92 -19.58 -12.44
N VAL A 72 5.06 -19.40 -11.41
CA VAL A 72 4.34 -20.51 -10.78
C VAL A 72 3.19 -20.92 -11.70
N PRO A 73 3.15 -22.17 -12.19
CA PRO A 73 2.02 -22.64 -12.98
C PRO A 73 0.72 -22.64 -12.16
N THR A 74 -0.41 -22.29 -12.79
CA THR A 74 -1.70 -22.21 -12.08
C THR A 74 -2.14 -23.56 -11.45
N ASP A 75 -1.79 -24.68 -12.09
CA ASP A 75 -2.07 -26.02 -11.56
C ASP A 75 -1.19 -26.39 -10.35
N LYS A 76 -0.19 -25.55 -10.03
CA LYS A 76 0.64 -25.65 -8.83
C LYS A 76 0.18 -24.74 -7.68
N LEU A 77 -0.90 -23.98 -7.89
CA LEU A 77 -1.56 -23.28 -6.80
C LEU A 77 -2.50 -24.21 -6.06
N PHE A 78 -2.32 -24.35 -4.75
CA PHE A 78 -3.31 -25.02 -3.89
C PHE A 78 -4.56 -24.14 -3.79
N PHE A 79 -5.68 -24.70 -4.20
CA PHE A 79 -6.94 -24.00 -4.28
C PHE A 79 -8.06 -24.77 -3.56
N ASP A 80 -8.61 -24.15 -2.52
CA ASP A 80 -9.84 -24.62 -1.90
C ASP A 80 -11.05 -24.21 -2.74
N LYS A 81 -11.49 -25.15 -3.57
CA LYS A 81 -12.62 -24.95 -4.48
C LYS A 81 -13.93 -24.66 -3.75
N ALA A 82 -14.12 -25.19 -2.53
CA ALA A 82 -15.37 -24.99 -1.79
C ALA A 82 -15.54 -23.54 -1.34
N ASN A 83 -14.42 -22.84 -1.06
CA ASN A 83 -14.39 -21.49 -0.52
C ASN A 83 -13.81 -20.46 -1.49
N GLY A 84 -13.32 -20.84 -2.66
CA GLY A 84 -12.70 -19.94 -3.63
C GLY A 84 -11.35 -19.36 -3.16
N VAL A 85 -10.58 -20.11 -2.37
CA VAL A 85 -9.40 -19.62 -1.67
C VAL A 85 -8.11 -20.24 -2.20
N ILE A 86 -7.13 -19.42 -2.62
CA ILE A 86 -5.76 -19.89 -2.85
C ILE A 86 -5.08 -20.03 -1.49
N THR A 87 -4.62 -21.24 -1.16
CA THR A 87 -4.05 -21.55 0.15
C THR A 87 -2.52 -21.72 0.14
N GLY A 88 -1.91 -21.73 -1.05
CA GLY A 88 -0.45 -21.85 -1.18
C GLY A 88 0.00 -22.35 -2.53
N ILE A 89 1.25 -22.85 -2.56
CA ILE A 89 1.90 -23.44 -3.72
C ILE A 89 2.26 -24.89 -3.40
N ASP A 90 2.18 -25.76 -4.40
CA ASP A 90 2.55 -27.17 -4.33
C ASP A 90 3.94 -27.35 -3.70
N ALA A 91 4.03 -28.17 -2.67
CA ALA A 91 5.24 -28.33 -1.87
C ALA A 91 6.38 -29.03 -2.63
N ASP A 92 6.05 -29.97 -3.51
CA ASP A 92 7.05 -30.69 -4.30
C ASP A 92 7.63 -29.76 -5.36
N TRP A 93 6.76 -28.99 -6.03
CA TRP A 93 7.19 -27.97 -6.98
C TRP A 93 8.06 -26.89 -6.32
N LEU A 94 7.70 -26.43 -5.09
CA LEU A 94 8.52 -25.50 -4.32
C LEU A 94 9.89 -26.09 -3.96
N ALA A 95 9.97 -27.36 -3.64
CA ALA A 95 11.23 -28.04 -3.32
C ALA A 95 12.19 -28.07 -4.53
N GLU A 96 11.65 -28.26 -5.74
CA GLU A 96 12.43 -28.22 -7.01
C GLU A 96 12.90 -26.80 -7.38
N ASN A 97 12.15 -25.78 -6.96
CA ASN A 97 12.42 -24.37 -7.23
C ASN A 97 12.88 -23.59 -5.99
N LYS A 98 13.43 -24.31 -5.04
CA LYS A 98 13.90 -23.76 -3.78
C LYS A 98 14.90 -22.62 -3.99
N ASP A 99 14.75 -21.57 -3.16
CA ASP A 99 15.60 -20.38 -3.11
C ASP A 99 15.62 -19.53 -4.40
N LYS A 100 14.76 -19.84 -5.37
CA LYS A 100 14.60 -19.03 -6.59
C LYS A 100 13.49 -17.99 -6.38
N PRO A 101 13.63 -16.78 -6.95
CA PRO A 101 12.54 -15.82 -6.96
C PRO A 101 11.38 -16.37 -7.81
N LEU A 102 10.15 -16.20 -7.31
CA LEU A 102 8.94 -16.69 -7.95
C LEU A 102 8.07 -15.52 -8.41
N SER A 103 7.36 -15.74 -9.52
CA SER A 103 6.28 -14.87 -10.00
C SER A 103 4.96 -15.64 -9.94
N VAL A 104 3.95 -15.03 -9.33
CA VAL A 104 2.60 -15.62 -9.20
C VAL A 104 1.59 -14.75 -9.91
N THR A 105 0.84 -15.32 -10.85
CA THR A 105 -0.35 -14.68 -11.43
C THR A 105 -1.59 -15.20 -10.72
N ILE A 106 -2.41 -14.30 -10.20
CA ILE A 106 -3.68 -14.63 -9.55
C ILE A 106 -4.79 -14.60 -10.60
N PRO A 107 -5.37 -15.74 -10.97
CA PRO A 107 -6.40 -15.79 -11.99
C PRO A 107 -7.77 -15.36 -11.43
N ALA A 108 -8.71 -14.99 -12.31
CA ALA A 108 -10.11 -14.74 -11.93
C ALA A 108 -10.78 -16.00 -11.38
N GLU A 109 -10.44 -17.16 -11.95
CA GLU A 109 -11.02 -18.45 -11.58
C GLU A 109 -10.02 -19.60 -11.77
N ILE A 110 -10.19 -20.66 -11.00
CA ILE A 110 -9.47 -21.93 -11.14
C ILE A 110 -10.50 -23.05 -11.33
N ASN A 111 -10.40 -23.79 -12.45
CA ASN A 111 -11.33 -24.88 -12.81
C ASN A 111 -12.82 -24.46 -12.74
N GLY A 112 -13.12 -23.25 -13.26
CA GLY A 112 -14.48 -22.70 -13.31
C GLY A 112 -15.02 -22.23 -11.96
N THR A 113 -14.18 -22.11 -10.94
CA THR A 113 -14.56 -21.56 -9.62
C THR A 113 -13.85 -20.23 -9.41
N PRO A 114 -14.56 -19.14 -9.10
CA PRO A 114 -13.98 -17.84 -8.85
C PRO A 114 -12.94 -17.88 -7.72
N VAL A 115 -11.82 -17.18 -7.92
CA VAL A 115 -10.83 -16.94 -6.87
C VAL A 115 -11.24 -15.67 -6.12
N THR A 116 -11.77 -15.84 -4.93
CA THR A 116 -12.30 -14.74 -4.11
C THR A 116 -11.36 -14.35 -2.97
N SER A 117 -10.41 -15.21 -2.59
CA SER A 117 -9.52 -14.92 -1.48
C SER A 117 -8.13 -15.52 -1.66
N ILE A 118 -7.14 -14.78 -1.17
CA ILE A 118 -5.81 -15.33 -0.86
C ILE A 118 -5.80 -15.66 0.64
N GLY A 119 -5.63 -16.95 0.96
CA GLY A 119 -5.75 -17.47 2.30
C GLY A 119 -4.59 -17.10 3.22
N GLN A 120 -4.78 -17.37 4.50
CA GLN A 120 -3.77 -17.11 5.52
C GLN A 120 -2.47 -17.85 5.22
N ASN A 121 -1.34 -17.14 5.27
CA ASN A 121 0.01 -17.63 4.99
C ASN A 121 0.25 -18.19 3.57
N ALA A 122 -0.66 -18.00 2.61
CA ALA A 122 -0.61 -18.64 1.29
C ALA A 122 0.74 -18.47 0.58
N PHE A 123 1.31 -17.25 0.61
CA PHE A 123 2.58 -16.91 0.00
C PHE A 123 3.60 -16.37 1.01
N LYS A 124 3.40 -16.70 2.27
CA LYS A 124 4.32 -16.28 3.33
C LYS A 124 5.69 -16.89 3.12
N ALA A 125 6.67 -16.02 2.89
CA ALA A 125 8.06 -16.43 2.92
C ALA A 125 8.53 -16.54 4.36
N LYS A 126 9.56 -17.35 4.63
CA LYS A 126 10.08 -17.52 5.96
C LYS A 126 11.41 -16.79 6.13
N ASN A 127 11.64 -16.27 7.33
CA ASN A 127 12.94 -15.78 7.77
C ASN A 127 14.02 -16.85 7.55
N ALA A 128 15.25 -16.40 7.25
CA ALA A 128 16.40 -17.22 6.95
C ALA A 128 16.47 -18.47 7.85
N GLY A 129 16.45 -19.64 7.25
CA GLY A 129 16.66 -20.92 7.93
C GLY A 129 15.58 -21.97 7.76
N LEU A 130 14.43 -21.70 7.17
CA LEU A 130 13.42 -22.72 6.93
C LEU A 130 13.33 -23.10 5.45
N LYS A 131 13.45 -24.39 5.21
CA LYS A 131 13.40 -25.02 3.89
C LYS A 131 11.97 -24.99 3.36
N ASN A 132 11.79 -24.69 2.05
CA ASN A 132 10.54 -24.80 1.30
C ASN A 132 9.46 -23.73 1.56
N HIS A 133 9.86 -22.45 1.64
CA HIS A 133 8.90 -21.36 1.62
C HIS A 133 8.98 -20.58 0.31
N PRO A 134 7.84 -20.13 -0.25
CA PRO A 134 7.83 -19.39 -1.51
C PRO A 134 8.57 -18.07 -1.38
N GLN A 135 9.46 -17.79 -2.33
CA GLN A 135 10.13 -16.51 -2.48
C GLN A 135 9.39 -15.69 -3.56
N VAL A 136 8.15 -15.28 -3.29
CA VAL A 136 7.33 -14.52 -4.24
C VAL A 136 7.89 -13.12 -4.38
N ALA A 137 8.64 -12.89 -5.46
CA ALA A 137 9.25 -11.61 -5.79
C ALA A 137 8.35 -10.73 -6.68
N ALA A 138 7.44 -11.35 -7.43
CA ALA A 138 6.45 -10.66 -8.24
C ALA A 138 5.06 -11.31 -8.08
N VAL A 139 4.03 -10.47 -8.07
CA VAL A 139 2.64 -10.92 -8.08
C VAL A 139 1.85 -10.10 -9.09
N ASP A 140 1.08 -10.78 -9.93
CA ASP A 140 0.22 -10.18 -10.93
C ASP A 140 -1.25 -10.39 -10.56
N PHE A 141 -1.96 -9.30 -10.29
CA PHE A 141 -3.38 -9.26 -9.98
C PHE A 141 -4.25 -8.76 -11.16
N SER A 142 -3.68 -8.56 -12.34
CA SER A 142 -4.38 -7.95 -13.49
C SER A 142 -5.66 -8.71 -13.88
N ASN A 143 -5.67 -10.02 -13.67
CA ASN A 143 -6.79 -10.90 -13.95
C ASN A 143 -7.61 -11.30 -12.71
N ALA A 144 -7.27 -10.81 -11.52
CA ALA A 144 -7.89 -11.20 -10.26
C ALA A 144 -9.21 -10.45 -9.98
N THR A 145 -10.09 -10.37 -10.99
CA THR A 145 -11.29 -9.53 -10.96
C THR A 145 -12.35 -9.95 -9.93
N ASN A 146 -12.28 -11.19 -9.42
CA ASN A 146 -13.18 -11.72 -8.39
C ASN A 146 -12.55 -11.70 -6.99
N LEU A 147 -11.29 -11.22 -6.85
CA LEU A 147 -10.59 -11.24 -5.57
C LEU A 147 -11.16 -10.16 -4.63
N GLU A 148 -11.70 -10.60 -3.51
CA GLU A 148 -12.36 -9.76 -2.49
C GLU A 148 -11.55 -9.61 -1.21
N LYS A 149 -10.62 -10.56 -0.93
CA LYS A 149 -9.90 -10.60 0.34
C LYS A 149 -8.46 -11.08 0.19
N ILE A 150 -7.56 -10.42 0.92
CA ILE A 150 -6.20 -10.90 1.19
C ILE A 150 -6.13 -11.17 2.70
N ASP A 151 -5.95 -12.43 3.09
CA ASP A 151 -6.06 -12.84 4.49
C ASP A 151 -4.77 -12.58 5.29
N ASN A 152 -4.80 -12.92 6.58
CA ASN A 152 -3.71 -12.67 7.51
C ASN A 152 -2.39 -13.30 7.04
N GLN A 153 -1.29 -12.51 7.08
CA GLN A 153 0.06 -12.97 6.76
C GLN A 153 0.21 -13.56 5.33
N ALA A 154 -0.70 -13.26 4.40
CA ALA A 154 -0.73 -13.89 3.07
C ALA A 154 0.60 -13.77 2.32
N PHE A 155 1.27 -12.60 2.37
CA PHE A 155 2.57 -12.32 1.76
C PHE A 155 3.65 -11.94 2.78
N MET A 156 3.44 -12.25 4.05
CA MET A 156 4.41 -11.86 5.09
C MET A 156 5.82 -12.37 4.77
N HIS A 157 6.83 -11.49 4.91
CA HIS A 157 8.24 -11.71 4.57
C HIS A 157 8.54 -11.94 3.07
N SER A 158 7.57 -11.83 2.19
CA SER A 158 7.79 -11.99 0.74
C SER A 158 8.66 -10.87 0.19
N PRO A 159 9.58 -11.17 -0.74
CA PRO A 159 10.43 -10.17 -1.39
C PRO A 159 9.70 -9.43 -2.53
N VAL A 160 8.37 -9.36 -2.49
CA VAL A 160 7.55 -8.68 -3.50
C VAL A 160 7.93 -7.21 -3.59
N ALA A 161 8.16 -6.72 -4.82
CA ALA A 161 8.60 -5.35 -5.05
C ALA A 161 7.43 -4.37 -5.29
N SER A 162 6.35 -4.84 -5.89
CA SER A 162 5.16 -4.03 -6.16
C SER A 162 3.88 -4.84 -6.06
N VAL A 163 2.81 -4.19 -5.66
CA VAL A 163 1.46 -4.76 -5.58
C VAL A 163 0.50 -3.77 -6.22
N ASP A 164 -0.28 -4.24 -7.19
CA ASP A 164 -1.34 -3.45 -7.83
C ASP A 164 -2.68 -4.20 -7.71
N LEU A 165 -3.57 -3.68 -6.87
CA LEU A 165 -4.91 -4.23 -6.63
C LEU A 165 -6.01 -3.48 -7.41
N SER A 166 -5.65 -2.61 -8.36
CA SER A 166 -6.61 -1.74 -9.07
C SER A 166 -7.72 -2.49 -9.79
N ASN A 167 -7.41 -3.67 -10.33
CA ASN A 167 -8.35 -4.53 -11.06
C ASN A 167 -9.09 -5.55 -10.17
N THR A 168 -8.96 -5.43 -8.85
CA THR A 168 -9.57 -6.37 -7.91
C THR A 168 -10.80 -5.78 -7.22
N GLN A 169 -11.55 -6.62 -6.52
CA GLN A 169 -12.65 -6.24 -5.63
C GLN A 169 -12.24 -6.32 -4.14
N VAL A 170 -10.95 -6.18 -3.84
CA VAL A 170 -10.46 -6.35 -2.47
C VAL A 170 -11.06 -5.29 -1.55
N THR A 171 -11.81 -5.76 -0.56
CA THR A 171 -12.43 -4.95 0.50
C THR A 171 -11.67 -5.04 1.82
N VAL A 172 -10.93 -6.12 2.05
CA VAL A 172 -10.22 -6.39 3.31
C VAL A 172 -8.81 -6.90 3.04
N ILE A 173 -7.83 -6.28 3.69
CA ILE A 173 -6.46 -6.77 3.78
C ILE A 173 -6.18 -7.13 5.24
N GLY A 174 -5.84 -8.39 5.50
CA GLY A 174 -5.70 -8.95 6.84
C GLY A 174 -4.42 -8.51 7.57
N LYS A 175 -4.33 -8.93 8.84
CA LYS A 175 -3.20 -8.64 9.73
C LYS A 175 -1.88 -9.17 9.18
N PHE A 176 -0.84 -8.32 9.15
CA PHE A 176 0.49 -8.64 8.63
C PHE A 176 0.50 -9.18 7.19
N ALA A 177 -0.56 -8.91 6.40
CA ALA A 177 -0.66 -9.47 5.05
C ALA A 177 0.58 -9.19 4.21
N PHE A 178 1.18 -8.02 4.35
CA PHE A 178 2.44 -7.60 3.73
C PHE A 178 3.52 -7.25 4.77
N GLY A 179 3.41 -7.74 5.99
CA GLY A 179 4.41 -7.48 7.03
C GLY A 179 5.80 -7.99 6.63
N ASP A 180 6.84 -7.21 6.94
CA ASP A 180 8.24 -7.55 6.61
C ASP A 180 8.54 -7.72 5.09
N CYS A 181 7.71 -7.17 4.20
CA CYS A 181 7.96 -7.12 2.77
C CYS A 181 9.01 -6.03 2.48
N LYS A 182 10.27 -6.33 2.78
CA LYS A 182 11.38 -5.34 2.75
C LYS A 182 11.69 -4.76 1.38
N SER A 183 11.31 -5.45 0.31
CA SER A 183 11.51 -5.03 -1.07
C SER A 183 10.31 -4.26 -1.63
N LEU A 184 9.19 -4.18 -0.91
CA LEU A 184 7.97 -3.55 -1.39
C LEU A 184 8.16 -2.03 -1.48
N GLU A 185 8.12 -1.51 -2.71
CA GLU A 185 8.29 -0.08 -3.01
C GLU A 185 6.98 0.62 -3.37
N THR A 186 6.08 -0.09 -4.03
CA THR A 186 4.83 0.48 -4.55
C THR A 186 3.64 -0.40 -4.18
N PHE A 187 2.59 0.23 -3.66
CA PHE A 187 1.32 -0.42 -3.36
C PHE A 187 0.16 0.41 -3.93
N ILE A 188 -0.59 -0.18 -4.88
CA ILE A 188 -1.79 0.44 -5.45
C ILE A 188 -3.01 -0.28 -4.87
N PHE A 189 -3.85 0.49 -4.18
CA PHE A 189 -5.05 -0.03 -3.54
C PHE A 189 -6.18 -0.31 -4.53
N SER A 190 -7.04 -1.26 -4.18
CA SER A 190 -8.38 -1.38 -4.76
C SER A 190 -9.26 -0.21 -4.31
N ASN A 191 -10.08 0.32 -5.21
CA ASN A 191 -11.06 1.37 -4.89
C ASN A 191 -12.19 0.87 -3.97
N THR A 192 -12.35 -0.45 -3.82
CA THR A 192 -13.35 -1.08 -2.97
C THR A 192 -12.87 -1.35 -1.55
N LEU A 193 -11.60 -1.01 -1.22
CA LEU A 193 -11.01 -1.32 0.07
C LEU A 193 -11.69 -0.56 1.22
N THR A 194 -12.15 -1.29 2.23
CA THR A 194 -12.82 -0.74 3.42
C THR A 194 -12.04 -1.00 4.72
N SER A 195 -11.14 -1.98 4.72
CA SER A 195 -10.40 -2.36 5.93
C SER A 195 -8.94 -2.72 5.64
N LEU A 196 -8.04 -2.03 6.31
CA LEU A 196 -6.61 -2.35 6.44
C LEU A 196 -6.36 -2.95 7.82
N GLY A 197 -6.32 -4.28 7.86
CA GLY A 197 -6.21 -5.00 9.12
C GLY A 197 -7.54 -5.09 9.87
N ASN A 198 -7.48 -5.60 11.10
CA ASN A 198 -8.61 -5.61 12.03
C ASN A 198 -8.29 -4.76 13.27
N LEU A 199 -9.30 -4.50 14.11
CA LEU A 199 -9.15 -3.67 15.31
C LEU A 199 -8.19 -4.30 16.35
N ASP A 200 -7.91 -5.60 16.27
CA ASP A 200 -7.11 -6.35 17.25
C ASP A 200 -5.59 -6.31 16.97
N GLY A 201 -5.09 -5.25 16.39
CA GLY A 201 -3.66 -5.04 16.17
C GLY A 201 -3.17 -5.58 14.83
N ALA A 202 -3.48 -4.90 13.77
CA ALA A 202 -3.16 -5.33 12.41
C ALA A 202 -2.15 -4.40 11.76
N SER A 203 -0.91 -4.74 11.90
CA SER A 203 0.24 -4.12 11.26
C SER A 203 0.39 -4.64 9.82
N VAL A 204 -0.45 -4.18 8.88
CA VAL A 204 -0.48 -4.71 7.51
C VAL A 204 0.86 -4.56 6.82
N PHE A 205 1.52 -3.40 6.96
CA PHE A 205 2.76 -3.02 6.30
C PHE A 205 3.94 -2.83 7.27
N THR A 206 3.90 -3.48 8.43
CA THR A 206 5.02 -3.42 9.39
C THR A 206 6.33 -3.80 8.71
N ASP A 207 7.39 -3.02 8.97
CA ASP A 207 8.74 -3.25 8.44
C ASP A 207 8.86 -3.30 6.89
N CYS A 208 7.92 -2.71 6.16
CA CYS A 208 8.03 -2.47 4.72
C CYS A 208 8.94 -1.26 4.45
N ARG A 209 10.24 -1.40 4.73
CA ARG A 209 11.20 -0.27 4.79
C ARG A 209 11.51 0.39 3.46
N SER A 210 11.19 -0.26 2.34
CA SER A 210 11.37 0.28 0.99
C SER A 210 10.13 0.97 0.44
N LEU A 211 9.00 0.96 1.16
CA LEU A 211 7.72 1.46 0.69
C LEU A 211 7.74 2.98 0.50
N LYS A 212 7.55 3.42 -0.73
CA LYS A 212 7.65 4.83 -1.18
C LYS A 212 6.33 5.36 -1.70
N VAL A 213 5.53 4.48 -2.32
CA VAL A 213 4.28 4.85 -2.99
C VAL A 213 3.14 3.98 -2.52
N MET A 214 2.08 4.61 -2.02
CA MET A 214 0.81 3.98 -1.65
C MET A 214 -0.32 4.85 -2.15
N ARG A 215 -1.05 4.42 -3.17
CA ARG A 215 -2.07 5.25 -3.80
C ARG A 215 -3.18 4.43 -4.45
N LEU A 216 -4.20 5.13 -4.96
CA LEU A 216 -5.23 4.54 -5.80
C LEU A 216 -4.78 4.41 -7.26
N ALA A 217 -5.45 3.54 -8.00
CA ALA A 217 -5.33 3.51 -9.44
C ALA A 217 -5.87 4.82 -10.04
N GLY A 218 -5.15 5.36 -11.02
CA GLY A 218 -5.54 6.62 -11.66
C GLY A 218 -5.24 7.87 -10.85
N SER A 219 -4.61 7.78 -9.68
CA SER A 219 -4.12 8.96 -8.96
C SER A 219 -3.21 9.80 -9.85
N PRO A 220 -3.27 11.14 -9.77
CA PRO A 220 -2.41 12.03 -10.54
C PRO A 220 -0.93 11.70 -10.39
N GLU A 221 -0.15 12.03 -11.42
CA GLU A 221 1.31 11.89 -11.36
C GLU A 221 1.86 12.71 -10.18
N GLY A 222 2.82 12.14 -9.44
CA GLY A 222 3.41 12.76 -8.25
C GLY A 222 2.68 12.48 -6.94
N VAL A 223 1.48 11.90 -6.95
CA VAL A 223 0.81 11.43 -5.73
C VAL A 223 1.54 10.18 -5.22
N VAL A 224 2.17 10.31 -4.05
CA VAL A 224 2.92 9.22 -3.42
C VAL A 224 2.15 8.53 -2.29
N PHE A 225 1.16 9.22 -1.72
CA PHE A 225 0.32 8.67 -0.67
C PHE A 225 -1.14 9.10 -0.84
N GLU A 226 -2.03 8.12 -0.97
CA GLU A 226 -3.48 8.30 -1.04
C GLU A 226 -4.16 7.03 -0.55
N LEU A 227 -5.20 7.18 0.28
CA LEU A 227 -6.00 6.08 0.80
C LEU A 227 -7.40 6.10 0.16
N PRO A 228 -8.06 4.94 0.02
CA PRO A 228 -9.43 4.85 -0.49
C PRO A 228 -10.42 5.63 0.39
N GLU A 229 -11.32 6.41 -0.22
CA GLU A 229 -12.36 7.17 0.50
C GLU A 229 -13.30 6.27 1.32
N GLY A 230 -13.52 5.03 0.85
CA GLY A 230 -14.34 4.03 1.53
C GLY A 230 -13.67 3.36 2.73
N LEU A 231 -12.41 3.71 3.04
CA LEU A 231 -11.66 3.07 4.12
C LEU A 231 -12.21 3.47 5.49
N THR A 232 -12.79 2.52 6.20
CA THR A 232 -13.41 2.72 7.52
C THR A 232 -12.57 2.19 8.67
N THR A 233 -11.62 1.29 8.39
CA THR A 233 -10.81 0.64 9.41
C THR A 233 -9.35 0.63 9.03
N ILE A 234 -8.50 1.18 9.91
CA ILE A 234 -7.04 1.05 9.85
C ILE A 234 -6.58 0.44 11.17
N GLY A 235 -5.95 -0.72 11.09
CA GLY A 235 -5.47 -1.44 12.27
C GLY A 235 -4.32 -0.74 12.98
N TYR A 236 -4.09 -1.10 14.23
CA TYR A 236 -2.99 -0.57 15.05
C TYR A 236 -1.63 -0.85 14.39
N GLN A 237 -0.75 0.16 14.36
CA GLN A 237 0.60 0.09 13.76
C GLN A 237 0.62 -0.36 12.28
N CYS A 238 -0.42 -0.04 11.52
CA CYS A 238 -0.58 -0.51 10.13
C CYS A 238 0.63 -0.16 9.25
N PHE A 239 1.29 0.95 9.51
CA PHE A 239 2.40 1.53 8.74
C PHE A 239 3.69 1.70 9.57
N LYS A 240 3.91 0.87 10.58
CA LYS A 240 5.09 0.96 11.45
C LYS A 240 6.34 0.36 10.81
#